data_91303777b64ac8e36f96c508a7c6015d
#
_entry.id   91303777b64ac8e36f96c508a7c6015d
#
_cell.length_a   1.000
_cell.length_b   1.000
_cell.length_c   1.000
_cell.angle_alpha   90.00
_cell.angle_beta   90.00
_cell.angle_gamma   90.00
#
_symmetry.space_group_name_H-M   'P 1'
#
loop_
_entity.id
_entity.type
_entity.pdbx_description
1 polymer ?
#
loop_
_entity_poly.entity_id
_entity_poly.type
_entity_poly.pdbx_seq_one_letter_code
_entity_poly.pdbx_strand_id
1 'polypeptide(L)'
;MKKGLTLQFASDKLPAHTEIIPVKMRTKTLILTAFVGALGIAGASAQVYSVNAVGYVNKSLPKGFSIVSNPLNSGGNKVSEVFGANPGALTIYQFGDAGFSVNSFDTDFEEWDNGDAVVAPGEGFFVNNAGDAAATVTFVGEVPQGDLSNALPKGFSIRSSQVPQEGKLDSDLGFPTDEAVTVYQYGANGYTISSYDADFEEWDTDDAAGPVVGVAEGFWVLRESATNWTRSFSTSE
;
A
#
# COMPACT_ATOMS: atom_id res chain seq x y z
N MET A 1 48.99 66.53 2.91
CA MET A 1 50.21 65.99 2.35
C MET A 1 49.90 64.53 1.91
N LYS A 2 49.69 64.33 0.63
CA LYS A 2 49.45 62.98 0.04
C LYS A 2 50.72 62.51 -0.61
N LYS A 3 51.26 61.38 -0.16
CA LYS A 3 52.37 60.69 -0.79
C LYS A 3 51.78 59.63 -1.74
N GLY A 4 51.99 59.83 -3.05
CA GLY A 4 51.68 58.85 -4.04
C GLY A 4 52.71 57.75 -4.09
N LEU A 5 52.29 56.52 -4.16
CA LEU A 5 53.11 55.34 -4.37
C LEU A 5 53.01 54.94 -5.84
N THR A 6 54.12 55.07 -6.55
CA THR A 6 54.27 54.69 -7.95
C THR A 6 54.73 53.24 -8.01
N LEU A 7 53.90 52.35 -8.56
CA LEU A 7 54.29 50.96 -8.85
C LEU A 7 54.87 50.86 -10.26
N GLN A 8 56.11 50.44 -10.33
CA GLN A 8 56.90 50.25 -11.54
C GLN A 8 56.71 48.80 -12.02
N PHE A 9 56.10 48.59 -13.15
CA PHE A 9 55.99 47.29 -13.78
C PHE A 9 57.28 46.91 -14.49
N ALA A 10 57.92 45.83 -14.03
CA ALA A 10 59.04 45.20 -14.74
C ALA A 10 58.48 44.36 -15.91
N SER A 11 59.03 44.62 -17.07
CA SER A 11 58.76 43.89 -18.32
C SER A 11 59.61 42.61 -18.32
N ASP A 12 59.03 41.47 -18.05
CA ASP A 12 59.67 40.18 -18.26
C ASP A 12 59.32 39.59 -19.61
N LYS A 13 60.35 39.26 -20.36
CA LYS A 13 60.32 38.69 -21.70
C LYS A 13 59.71 37.27 -21.68
N LEU A 14 58.76 37.02 -22.57
CA LEU A 14 58.28 35.70 -22.87
C LEU A 14 59.37 34.79 -23.47
N PRO A 15 59.48 33.54 -23.03
CA PRO A 15 60.37 32.57 -23.70
C PRO A 15 59.70 32.00 -24.97
N ALA A 16 60.57 31.63 -25.88
CA ALA A 16 60.31 31.20 -27.23
C ALA A 16 59.36 30.02 -27.43
N HIS A 17 58.75 30.02 -28.57
CA HIS A 17 57.95 28.99 -29.21
C HIS A 17 58.31 27.53 -28.80
N THR A 18 57.37 26.83 -28.17
CA THR A 18 57.37 25.37 -28.11
C THR A 18 56.73 24.83 -29.38
N GLU A 19 57.57 24.23 -30.24
CA GLU A 19 57.07 23.48 -31.41
C GLU A 19 56.15 22.32 -30.95
N ILE A 20 54.87 22.37 -31.35
CA ILE A 20 53.95 21.28 -31.20
C ILE A 20 54.24 20.26 -32.29
N ILE A 21 54.87 19.13 -31.91
CA ILE A 21 55.07 17.99 -32.80
C ILE A 21 53.68 17.31 -33.02
N PRO A 22 53.11 17.26 -34.23
CA PRO A 22 51.88 16.55 -34.45
C PRO A 22 52.09 15.03 -34.29
N VAL A 23 51.59 14.43 -33.21
CA VAL A 23 51.53 12.98 -33.09
C VAL A 23 50.52 12.47 -34.09
N LYS A 24 51.00 11.85 -35.14
CA LYS A 24 50.22 11.22 -36.20
C LYS A 24 49.61 9.92 -35.63
N MET A 25 48.46 10.03 -34.95
CA MET A 25 47.71 8.86 -34.48
C MET A 25 47.24 8.05 -35.70
N ARG A 26 47.65 6.78 -35.73
CA ARG A 26 47.24 5.87 -36.80
C ARG A 26 45.77 5.55 -36.61
N THR A 27 44.98 5.67 -37.65
CA THR A 27 43.51 5.46 -37.70
C THR A 27 43.07 4.12 -37.10
N LYS A 28 43.94 3.11 -37.13
CA LYS A 28 43.72 1.78 -36.52
C LYS A 28 43.65 1.82 -35.01
N THR A 29 44.39 2.69 -34.34
CA THR A 29 44.39 2.82 -32.86
C THR A 29 43.12 3.53 -32.38
N LEU A 30 42.64 4.51 -33.13
CA LEU A 30 41.36 5.21 -32.82
C LEU A 30 40.14 4.28 -32.96
N ILE A 31 40.12 3.40 -33.97
CA ILE A 31 39.03 2.44 -34.17
C ILE A 31 39.01 1.38 -33.03
N LEU A 32 40.20 0.93 -32.59
CA LEU A 32 40.26 -0.06 -31.49
C LEU A 32 39.82 0.53 -30.17
N THR A 33 40.15 1.81 -29.89
CA THR A 33 39.72 2.49 -28.67
C THR A 33 38.22 2.77 -28.65
N ALA A 34 37.60 3.08 -29.80
CA ALA A 34 36.17 3.24 -29.95
C ALA A 34 35.40 1.92 -29.79
N PHE A 35 35.98 0.78 -30.23
CA PHE A 35 35.33 -0.53 -30.09
C PHE A 35 35.37 -1.06 -28.64
N VAL A 36 36.43 -0.81 -27.89
CA VAL A 36 36.53 -1.17 -26.46
C VAL A 36 35.61 -0.29 -25.61
N GLY A 37 35.43 0.99 -25.96
CA GLY A 37 34.48 1.89 -25.29
C GLY A 37 33.02 1.52 -25.52
N ALA A 38 32.66 0.97 -26.70
CA ALA A 38 31.30 0.58 -27.02
C ALA A 38 30.86 -0.74 -26.35
N LEU A 39 31.80 -1.61 -26.01
CA LEU A 39 31.51 -2.88 -25.29
C LEU A 39 31.31 -2.70 -23.78
N GLY A 40 31.73 -1.56 -23.21
CA GLY A 40 31.59 -1.26 -21.79
C GLY A 40 30.20 -0.72 -21.37
N ILE A 41 29.32 -0.37 -22.31
CA ILE A 41 28.01 0.25 -21.99
C ILE A 41 26.87 -0.81 -21.99
N ALA A 42 27.12 -2.04 -22.44
CA ALA A 42 26.08 -3.08 -22.54
C ALA A 42 25.82 -3.86 -21.24
N GLY A 43 26.38 -3.46 -20.09
CA GLY A 43 26.30 -4.21 -18.86
C GLY A 43 25.65 -3.52 -17.66
N ALA A 44 25.13 -2.29 -17.80
CA ALA A 44 24.35 -1.65 -16.75
C ALA A 44 22.86 -1.98 -16.94
N SER A 45 22.48 -3.25 -16.88
CA SER A 45 21.13 -3.60 -16.48
C SER A 45 21.01 -3.19 -15.01
N ALA A 46 20.36 -2.06 -14.76
CA ALA A 46 19.90 -1.73 -13.43
C ALA A 46 19.03 -2.89 -12.98
N GLN A 47 19.57 -3.71 -12.08
CA GLN A 47 18.79 -4.74 -11.42
C GLN A 47 17.79 -3.98 -10.56
N VAL A 48 16.58 -3.81 -11.08
CA VAL A 48 15.46 -3.28 -10.31
C VAL A 48 15.14 -4.35 -9.27
N TYR A 49 15.72 -4.20 -8.09
CA TYR A 49 15.26 -4.95 -6.93
C TYR A 49 13.86 -4.41 -6.62
N SER A 50 12.84 -5.15 -6.98
CA SER A 50 11.53 -4.97 -6.37
C SER A 50 11.68 -5.33 -4.89
N VAL A 51 11.77 -4.34 -4.03
CA VAL A 51 11.76 -4.55 -2.58
C VAL A 51 10.32 -4.83 -2.20
N ASN A 52 9.92 -6.11 -2.23
CA ASN A 52 8.65 -6.51 -1.65
C ASN A 52 8.74 -6.33 -0.14
N ALA A 53 8.02 -5.34 0.39
CA ALA A 53 7.92 -5.17 1.82
C ALA A 53 7.00 -6.28 2.38
N VAL A 54 7.56 -7.17 3.18
CA VAL A 54 6.80 -8.18 3.92
C VAL A 54 6.51 -7.64 5.31
N GLY A 55 5.25 -7.72 5.72
CA GLY A 55 4.78 -7.27 7.01
C GLY A 55 4.05 -8.36 7.79
N TYR A 56 3.76 -8.05 9.04
CA TYR A 56 2.80 -8.78 9.84
C TYR A 56 1.91 -7.79 10.61
N VAL A 57 0.63 -8.14 10.77
CA VAL A 57 -0.36 -7.35 11.50
C VAL A 57 -1.09 -8.27 12.48
N ASN A 58 -1.00 -7.97 13.77
CA ASN A 58 -1.76 -8.67 14.79
C ASN A 58 -3.11 -7.98 15.00
N LYS A 59 -4.20 -8.72 14.83
CA LYS A 59 -5.56 -8.25 15.10
C LYS A 59 -6.17 -9.04 16.22
N SER A 60 -6.57 -8.36 17.29
CA SER A 60 -7.35 -8.96 18.38
C SER A 60 -8.81 -9.05 17.98
N LEU A 61 -9.38 -10.22 18.16
CA LEU A 61 -10.79 -10.55 17.92
C LEU A 61 -11.45 -10.82 19.27
N PRO A 62 -12.13 -9.85 19.86
CA PRO A 62 -12.87 -10.07 21.10
C PRO A 62 -13.95 -11.14 20.90
N LYS A 63 -14.48 -11.70 21.99
CA LYS A 63 -15.65 -12.60 21.93
C LYS A 63 -16.82 -11.91 21.22
N GLY A 64 -17.47 -12.62 20.31
CA GLY A 64 -18.57 -12.13 19.49
C GLY A 64 -18.07 -11.63 18.13
N PHE A 65 -18.82 -10.71 17.53
CA PHE A 65 -18.58 -10.25 16.17
C PHE A 65 -17.58 -9.09 16.09
N SER A 66 -16.77 -9.10 15.03
CA SER A 66 -15.91 -8.01 14.59
C SER A 66 -15.99 -7.91 13.08
N ILE A 67 -15.83 -6.72 12.50
CA ILE A 67 -15.58 -6.55 11.06
C ILE A 67 -14.08 -6.30 10.88
N VAL A 68 -13.45 -7.16 10.11
CA VAL A 68 -11.99 -7.13 9.88
C VAL A 68 -11.68 -7.27 8.39
N SER A 69 -10.42 -7.08 8.05
CA SER A 69 -9.89 -7.33 6.71
C SER A 69 -8.49 -7.94 6.80
N ASN A 70 -8.09 -8.62 5.73
CA ASN A 70 -6.70 -8.99 5.52
C ASN A 70 -5.95 -7.81 4.87
N PRO A 71 -5.02 -7.14 5.58
CA PRO A 71 -4.33 -5.97 5.03
C PRO A 71 -3.07 -6.31 4.22
N LEU A 72 -2.70 -7.60 4.12
CA LEU A 72 -1.47 -8.09 3.51
C LEU A 72 -1.77 -9.17 2.48
N ASN A 73 -0.96 -9.24 1.43
CA ASN A 73 -1.09 -10.24 0.38
C ASN A 73 -0.21 -11.47 0.70
N SER A 74 -0.82 -12.59 1.07
CA SER A 74 -0.12 -13.88 1.28
C SER A 74 0.11 -14.67 -0.01
N GLY A 75 -0.31 -14.13 -1.16
CA GLY A 75 -0.28 -14.80 -2.47
C GLY A 75 -1.58 -15.51 -2.78
N GLY A 76 -2.00 -16.48 -2.00
CA GLY A 76 -3.29 -17.18 -2.15
C GLY A 76 -4.42 -16.46 -1.44
N ASN A 77 -4.14 -15.79 -0.33
CA ASN A 77 -5.11 -15.14 0.57
C ASN A 77 -6.24 -16.08 1.00
N LYS A 78 -5.96 -17.38 1.06
CA LYS A 78 -6.94 -18.39 1.48
C LYS A 78 -7.19 -18.28 2.98
N VAL A 79 -8.41 -18.57 3.39
CA VAL A 79 -8.80 -18.59 4.81
C VAL A 79 -7.87 -19.48 5.62
N SER A 80 -7.54 -20.68 5.13
CA SER A 80 -6.62 -21.60 5.79
C SER A 80 -5.20 -21.06 5.95
N GLU A 81 -4.74 -20.24 5.01
CA GLU A 81 -3.41 -19.60 5.05
C GLU A 81 -3.40 -18.39 6.01
N VAL A 82 -4.45 -17.55 5.90
CA VAL A 82 -4.55 -16.27 6.62
C VAL A 82 -4.82 -16.46 8.10
N PHE A 83 -5.67 -17.42 8.45
CA PHE A 83 -6.04 -17.70 9.86
C PHE A 83 -5.21 -18.81 10.50
N GLY A 84 -4.41 -19.53 9.71
CA GLY A 84 -3.54 -20.60 10.17
C GLY A 84 -4.28 -21.90 10.55
N ALA A 85 -3.52 -22.82 11.11
CA ALA A 85 -3.99 -24.20 11.37
C ALA A 85 -4.84 -24.36 12.63
N ASN A 86 -4.83 -23.41 13.56
CA ASN A 86 -5.60 -23.52 14.80
C ASN A 86 -6.08 -22.13 15.28
N PRO A 87 -7.04 -21.52 14.57
CA PRO A 87 -7.53 -20.18 14.89
C PRO A 87 -8.49 -20.16 16.10
N GLY A 88 -8.88 -21.33 16.64
CA GLY A 88 -9.93 -21.47 17.66
C GLY A 88 -11.34 -21.44 17.03
N ALA A 89 -12.36 -21.30 17.87
CA ALA A 89 -13.76 -21.35 17.45
C ALA A 89 -14.16 -20.06 16.69
N LEU A 90 -13.65 -19.90 15.48
CA LEU A 90 -13.94 -18.76 14.59
C LEU A 90 -14.91 -19.14 13.48
N THR A 91 -15.80 -18.21 13.14
CA THR A 91 -16.66 -18.30 11.96
C THR A 91 -16.54 -17.00 11.16
N ILE A 92 -16.31 -17.11 9.84
CA ILE A 92 -16.15 -16.00 8.90
C ILE A 92 -17.44 -15.86 8.09
N TYR A 93 -17.87 -14.59 7.89
CA TYR A 93 -19.03 -14.26 7.07
C TYR A 93 -18.59 -13.24 6.02
N GLN A 94 -18.54 -13.67 4.77
CA GLN A 94 -18.25 -12.79 3.63
C GLN A 94 -19.55 -12.38 2.95
N PHE A 95 -19.72 -11.09 2.70
CA PHE A 95 -20.89 -10.55 2.03
C PHE A 95 -20.62 -10.32 0.54
N GLY A 96 -21.48 -10.87 -0.30
CA GLY A 96 -21.43 -10.74 -1.75
C GLY A 96 -22.83 -10.63 -2.37
N ASP A 97 -22.92 -10.72 -3.68
CA ASP A 97 -24.19 -10.56 -4.44
C ASP A 97 -25.29 -11.55 -4.02
N ALA A 98 -24.91 -12.74 -3.59
CA ALA A 98 -25.83 -13.76 -3.10
C ALA A 98 -26.16 -13.64 -1.60
N GLY A 99 -25.68 -12.60 -0.92
CA GLY A 99 -25.75 -12.43 0.53
C GLY A 99 -24.51 -12.96 1.23
N PHE A 100 -24.68 -13.46 2.47
CA PHE A 100 -23.57 -13.99 3.25
C PHE A 100 -23.21 -15.42 2.87
N SER A 101 -21.91 -15.66 2.63
CA SER A 101 -21.32 -16.98 2.73
C SER A 101 -20.73 -17.17 4.13
N VAL A 102 -20.89 -18.36 4.70
CA VAL A 102 -20.45 -18.70 6.05
C VAL A 102 -19.39 -19.79 5.98
N ASN A 103 -18.31 -19.61 6.74
CA ASN A 103 -17.18 -20.51 6.75
C ASN A 103 -16.68 -20.66 8.20
N SER A 104 -16.90 -21.82 8.80
CA SER A 104 -16.57 -22.09 10.21
C SER A 104 -15.34 -22.97 10.31
N PHE A 105 -14.55 -22.76 11.35
CA PHE A 105 -13.49 -23.65 11.74
C PHE A 105 -14.03 -24.71 12.69
N ASP A 106 -13.93 -25.98 12.29
CA ASP A 106 -14.25 -27.11 13.14
C ASP A 106 -13.04 -27.42 14.04
N THR A 107 -13.23 -27.25 15.34
CA THR A 107 -12.16 -27.46 16.33
C THR A 107 -11.87 -28.93 16.63
N ASP A 108 -12.80 -29.84 16.32
CA ASP A 108 -12.64 -31.27 16.56
C ASP A 108 -11.87 -31.93 15.40
N PHE A 109 -12.08 -31.45 14.17
CA PHE A 109 -11.39 -31.94 12.96
C PHE A 109 -10.21 -31.03 12.55
N GLU A 110 -10.03 -29.88 13.20
CA GLU A 110 -8.98 -28.87 12.90
C GLU A 110 -8.99 -28.40 11.44
N GLU A 111 -10.17 -28.20 10.87
CA GLU A 111 -10.34 -27.79 9.47
C GLU A 111 -11.43 -26.72 9.30
N TRP A 112 -11.32 -25.93 8.25
CA TRP A 112 -12.34 -25.00 7.80
C TRP A 112 -13.36 -25.70 6.89
N ASP A 113 -14.65 -25.34 6.97
CA ASP A 113 -15.67 -25.79 6.00
C ASP A 113 -15.20 -25.56 4.55
N ASN A 114 -14.55 -24.42 4.30
CA ASN A 114 -13.91 -24.09 3.03
C ASN A 114 -12.60 -23.33 3.25
N GLY A 115 -11.51 -24.06 3.44
CA GLY A 115 -10.17 -23.48 3.62
C GLY A 115 -9.64 -22.72 2.40
N ASP A 116 -10.18 -22.99 1.21
CA ASP A 116 -9.80 -22.34 -0.06
C ASP A 116 -10.57 -21.04 -0.32
N ALA A 117 -11.56 -20.65 0.50
CA ALA A 117 -12.22 -19.36 0.42
C ALA A 117 -11.17 -18.23 0.53
N VAL A 118 -11.31 -17.19 -0.30
CA VAL A 118 -10.32 -16.10 -0.39
C VAL A 118 -10.79 -14.89 0.41
N VAL A 119 -9.87 -14.30 1.16
CA VAL A 119 -10.02 -13.02 1.90
C VAL A 119 -8.94 -12.04 1.43
N ALA A 120 -9.20 -11.40 0.30
CA ALA A 120 -8.23 -10.53 -0.37
C ALA A 120 -8.05 -9.17 0.35
N PRO A 121 -6.88 -8.50 0.25
CA PRO A 121 -6.71 -7.12 0.69
C PRO A 121 -7.74 -6.18 0.05
N GLY A 122 -8.35 -5.31 0.88
CA GLY A 122 -9.41 -4.39 0.44
C GLY A 122 -10.83 -4.92 0.66
N GLU A 123 -11.01 -6.23 0.84
CA GLU A 123 -12.28 -6.83 1.23
C GLU A 123 -12.41 -6.88 2.75
N GLY A 124 -13.57 -6.48 3.24
CA GLY A 124 -13.94 -6.65 4.64
C GLY A 124 -14.88 -7.86 4.82
N PHE A 125 -14.83 -8.45 6.00
CA PHE A 125 -15.70 -9.58 6.36
C PHE A 125 -15.94 -9.60 7.88
N PHE A 126 -17.05 -10.22 8.30
CA PHE A 126 -17.25 -10.47 9.73
C PHE A 126 -16.49 -11.70 10.17
N VAL A 127 -15.99 -11.61 11.40
CA VAL A 127 -15.52 -12.78 12.16
C VAL A 127 -16.32 -12.84 13.45
N ASN A 128 -16.89 -14.00 13.76
CA ASN A 128 -17.46 -14.32 15.05
C ASN A 128 -16.47 -15.19 15.82
N ASN A 129 -16.01 -14.71 16.95
CA ASN A 129 -15.23 -15.50 17.92
C ASN A 129 -16.19 -16.09 18.97
N ALA A 130 -16.50 -17.37 18.85
CA ALA A 130 -17.34 -18.10 19.79
C ALA A 130 -16.60 -18.57 21.04
N GLY A 131 -15.27 -18.41 21.09
CA GLY A 131 -14.44 -18.75 22.26
C GLY A 131 -14.71 -17.85 23.47
N ASP A 132 -14.22 -18.26 24.64
CA ASP A 132 -14.43 -17.52 25.90
C ASP A 132 -13.43 -16.35 26.07
N ALA A 133 -12.34 -16.34 25.35
CA ALA A 133 -11.33 -15.30 25.39
C ALA A 133 -11.17 -14.63 24.01
N ALA A 134 -10.53 -13.46 23.97
CA ALA A 134 -10.14 -12.84 22.72
C ALA A 134 -9.14 -13.75 21.97
N ALA A 135 -9.38 -13.97 20.68
CA ALA A 135 -8.45 -14.61 19.77
C ALA A 135 -7.52 -13.55 19.14
N THR A 136 -6.34 -13.96 18.71
CA THR A 136 -5.44 -13.09 17.94
C THR A 136 -5.18 -13.75 16.60
N VAL A 137 -5.47 -13.01 15.53
CA VAL A 137 -5.06 -13.38 14.16
C VAL A 137 -3.86 -12.58 13.77
N THR A 138 -2.84 -13.26 13.23
CA THR A 138 -1.63 -12.60 12.68
C THR A 138 -1.67 -12.70 11.17
N PHE A 139 -1.98 -11.61 10.50
CA PHE A 139 -1.87 -11.51 9.06
C PHE A 139 -0.39 -11.38 8.69
N VAL A 140 0.08 -12.19 7.73
CA VAL A 140 1.46 -12.18 7.23
C VAL A 140 1.42 -12.16 5.70
N GLY A 141 2.21 -11.30 5.10
CA GLY A 141 2.26 -11.22 3.64
C GLY A 141 2.99 -9.99 3.13
N GLU A 142 2.96 -9.80 1.83
CA GLU A 142 3.51 -8.62 1.19
C GLU A 142 2.55 -7.43 1.37
N VAL A 143 3.11 -6.25 1.61
CA VAL A 143 2.35 -5.00 1.60
C VAL A 143 2.01 -4.68 0.14
N PRO A 144 0.71 -4.57 -0.23
CA PRO A 144 0.33 -4.18 -1.59
C PRO A 144 0.91 -2.83 -1.97
N GLN A 145 1.54 -2.74 -3.15
CA GLN A 145 2.20 -1.54 -3.65
C GLN A 145 1.84 -1.27 -5.11
N GLY A 146 2.17 -0.06 -5.59
CA GLY A 146 1.86 0.40 -6.94
C GLY A 146 0.46 1.02 -7.03
N ASP A 147 -0.14 0.93 -8.20
CA ASP A 147 -1.49 1.43 -8.44
C ASP A 147 -2.52 0.38 -8.01
N LEU A 148 -3.15 0.64 -6.88
CA LEU A 148 -4.13 -0.23 -6.25
C LEU A 148 -5.54 0.20 -6.64
N SER A 149 -6.46 -0.77 -6.76
CA SER A 149 -7.85 -0.53 -7.10
C SER A 149 -8.75 -1.51 -6.36
N ASN A 150 -9.65 -0.97 -5.54
CA ASN A 150 -10.64 -1.72 -4.77
C ASN A 150 -12.04 -1.38 -5.29
N ALA A 151 -12.76 -2.36 -5.84
CA ALA A 151 -14.10 -2.14 -6.38
C ALA A 151 -15.09 -1.82 -5.26
N LEU A 152 -15.84 -0.72 -5.43
CA LEU A 152 -16.96 -0.34 -4.58
C LEU A 152 -18.24 -0.50 -5.39
N PRO A 153 -18.99 -1.58 -5.23
CA PRO A 153 -20.24 -1.81 -5.97
C PRO A 153 -21.34 -0.84 -5.52
N LYS A 154 -22.36 -0.70 -6.35
CA LYS A 154 -23.62 -0.08 -5.94
C LYS A 154 -24.28 -0.90 -4.84
N GLY A 155 -24.90 -0.22 -3.86
CA GLY A 155 -25.53 -0.84 -2.72
C GLY A 155 -24.55 -1.10 -1.58
N PHE A 156 -24.86 -2.09 -0.76
CA PHE A 156 -24.02 -2.46 0.38
C PHE A 156 -22.84 -3.34 -0.02
N SER A 157 -21.69 -3.06 0.57
CA SER A 157 -20.53 -3.94 0.52
C SER A 157 -19.71 -3.78 1.80
N ILE A 158 -18.89 -4.79 2.15
CA ILE A 158 -17.94 -4.67 3.23
C ILE A 158 -16.56 -4.46 2.62
N ARG A 159 -15.90 -3.37 2.99
CA ARG A 159 -14.62 -2.94 2.40
C ARG A 159 -13.61 -2.56 3.47
N SER A 160 -12.38 -2.37 3.05
CA SER A 160 -11.25 -1.94 3.87
C SER A 160 -10.18 -1.26 3.01
N SER A 161 -9.22 -0.60 3.65
CA SER A 161 -7.97 -0.22 2.98
C SER A 161 -7.23 -1.45 2.47
N GLN A 162 -6.68 -1.36 1.24
CA GLN A 162 -5.85 -2.42 0.66
C GLN A 162 -4.44 -2.47 1.25
N VAL A 163 -4.06 -1.46 2.04
CA VAL A 163 -2.73 -1.36 2.68
C VAL A 163 -2.88 -1.32 4.20
N PRO A 164 -1.87 -1.79 4.95
CA PRO A 164 -1.89 -1.80 6.41
C PRO A 164 -1.64 -0.41 7.00
N GLN A 165 -2.52 0.54 6.70
CA GLN A 165 -2.45 1.92 7.15
C GLN A 165 -3.73 2.31 7.89
N GLU A 166 -3.56 2.94 9.05
CA GLU A 166 -4.62 3.65 9.77
C GLU A 166 -4.70 5.09 9.26
N GLY A 167 -5.90 5.66 9.23
CA GLY A 167 -6.08 7.06 8.87
C GLY A 167 -7.54 7.44 8.69
N LYS A 168 -7.75 8.73 8.44
CA LYS A 168 -9.04 9.27 8.05
C LYS A 168 -9.39 8.77 6.66
N LEU A 169 -10.64 8.39 6.50
CA LEU A 169 -11.07 7.64 5.32
C LEU A 169 -10.86 8.42 4.02
N ASP A 170 -11.15 9.71 4.00
CA ASP A 170 -10.97 10.58 2.84
C ASP A 170 -9.53 11.07 2.71
N SER A 171 -9.04 11.91 3.64
CA SER A 171 -7.77 12.62 3.48
C SER A 171 -6.54 11.72 3.48
N ASP A 172 -6.52 10.67 4.30
CA ASP A 172 -5.34 9.84 4.51
C ASP A 172 -5.39 8.55 3.67
N LEU A 173 -6.59 7.99 3.51
CA LEU A 173 -6.78 6.73 2.80
C LEU A 173 -7.29 6.92 1.36
N GLY A 174 -7.68 8.14 0.97
CA GLY A 174 -8.10 8.48 -0.38
C GLY A 174 -9.39 7.76 -0.82
N PHE A 175 -10.32 7.58 0.11
CA PHE A 175 -11.62 6.99 -0.19
C PHE A 175 -12.43 7.92 -1.10
N PRO A 176 -13.09 7.41 -2.17
CA PRO A 176 -13.82 8.26 -3.11
C PRO A 176 -15.09 8.83 -2.50
N THR A 177 -15.19 10.17 -2.54
CA THR A 177 -16.32 10.99 -2.10
C THR A 177 -16.98 11.69 -3.29
N ASP A 178 -17.09 10.98 -4.42
CA ASP A 178 -17.64 11.46 -5.69
C ASP A 178 -19.19 11.47 -5.74
N GLU A 179 -19.83 10.94 -4.71
CA GLU A 179 -21.28 10.96 -4.47
C GLU A 179 -21.59 10.88 -2.97
N ALA A 180 -22.84 10.98 -2.58
CA ALA A 180 -23.28 10.66 -1.23
C ALA A 180 -22.93 9.21 -0.88
N VAL A 181 -22.25 9.00 0.25
CA VAL A 181 -21.84 7.68 0.72
C VAL A 181 -22.09 7.55 2.21
N THR A 182 -22.50 6.37 2.67
CA THR A 182 -22.63 6.07 4.09
C THR A 182 -21.72 4.91 4.47
N VAL A 183 -20.98 5.10 5.57
CA VAL A 183 -20.06 4.12 6.14
C VAL A 183 -20.56 3.70 7.52
N TYR A 184 -20.49 2.39 7.82
CA TYR A 184 -20.87 1.83 9.12
C TYR A 184 -19.70 1.05 9.68
N GLN A 185 -19.09 1.59 10.74
CA GLN A 185 -18.04 0.92 11.49
C GLN A 185 -18.66 0.16 12.66
N TYR A 186 -18.26 -1.10 12.87
CA TYR A 186 -18.79 -1.96 13.94
C TYR A 186 -17.79 -2.06 15.09
N GLY A 187 -18.23 -1.71 16.28
CA GLY A 187 -17.42 -1.73 17.49
C GLY A 187 -18.15 -2.31 18.70
N ALA A 188 -17.57 -2.18 19.87
CA ALA A 188 -18.10 -2.72 21.13
C ALA A 188 -19.51 -2.19 21.49
N ASN A 189 -19.85 -0.98 21.05
CA ASN A 189 -21.13 -0.33 21.30
C ASN A 189 -22.12 -0.44 20.11
N GLY A 190 -21.84 -1.33 19.14
CA GLY A 190 -22.63 -1.46 17.92
C GLY A 190 -22.04 -0.64 16.76
N TYR A 191 -22.91 -0.14 15.88
CA TYR A 191 -22.51 0.63 14.71
C TYR A 191 -22.34 2.11 15.01
N THR A 192 -21.21 2.66 14.54
CA THR A 192 -21.02 4.09 14.31
C THR A 192 -21.29 4.35 12.82
N ILE A 193 -22.14 5.32 12.51
CA ILE A 193 -22.56 5.65 11.14
C ILE A 193 -21.96 7.01 10.81
N SER A 194 -21.36 7.14 9.64
CA SER A 194 -20.82 8.38 9.10
C SER A 194 -21.29 8.52 7.65
N SER A 195 -21.85 9.68 7.33
CA SER A 195 -22.37 9.96 5.99
C SER A 195 -21.62 11.15 5.38
N TYR A 196 -21.25 11.01 4.11
CA TYR A 196 -20.72 12.10 3.31
C TYR A 196 -21.84 12.75 2.51
N ASP A 197 -21.96 14.06 2.62
CA ASP A 197 -22.89 14.87 1.83
C ASP A 197 -22.13 15.46 0.64
N ALA A 198 -22.51 15.04 -0.56
CA ALA A 198 -21.84 15.47 -1.79
C ALA A 198 -22.21 16.91 -2.20
N ASP A 199 -23.33 17.45 -1.72
CA ASP A 199 -23.72 18.84 -2.00
C ASP A 199 -22.95 19.86 -1.17
N PHE A 200 -22.56 19.47 0.05
CA PHE A 200 -21.77 20.28 0.98
C PHE A 200 -20.29 19.88 1.01
N GLU A 201 -19.92 18.79 0.37
CA GLU A 201 -18.55 18.23 0.33
C GLU A 201 -17.97 17.98 1.74
N GLU A 202 -18.80 17.48 2.66
CA GLU A 202 -18.41 17.24 4.05
C GLU A 202 -18.97 15.93 4.62
N TRP A 203 -18.29 15.37 5.61
CA TRP A 203 -18.77 14.28 6.44
C TRP A 203 -19.59 14.81 7.62
N ASP A 204 -20.61 14.07 8.05
CA ASP A 204 -21.41 14.34 9.24
C ASP A 204 -20.70 14.01 10.56
N THR A 205 -19.36 13.99 10.54
CA THR A 205 -18.49 13.75 11.68
C THR A 205 -17.88 15.07 12.18
N ASP A 206 -17.27 15.04 13.38
CA ASP A 206 -16.56 16.21 13.92
C ASP A 206 -15.36 16.63 13.06
N ASP A 207 -14.93 15.78 12.13
CA ASP A 207 -13.82 16.00 11.21
C ASP A 207 -14.26 15.84 9.75
N ALA A 208 -14.12 16.91 8.98
CA ALA A 208 -14.50 16.97 7.56
C ALA A 208 -13.77 15.94 6.68
N ALA A 209 -12.64 15.37 7.15
CA ALA A 209 -11.88 14.33 6.45
C ALA A 209 -12.43 12.90 6.67
N GLY A 210 -13.56 12.79 7.34
CA GLY A 210 -14.29 11.56 7.57
C GLY A 210 -13.81 10.71 8.76
N PRO A 211 -14.44 9.55 8.98
CA PRO A 211 -14.13 8.68 10.10
C PRO A 211 -12.72 8.10 9.99
N VAL A 212 -12.10 7.83 11.13
CA VAL A 212 -10.82 7.13 11.20
C VAL A 212 -11.05 5.62 11.07
N VAL A 213 -10.28 4.98 10.19
CA VAL A 213 -10.29 3.54 10.00
C VAL A 213 -8.94 2.97 10.44
N GLY A 214 -8.98 1.98 11.31
CA GLY A 214 -7.79 1.31 11.83
C GLY A 214 -7.19 0.27 10.88
N VAL A 215 -5.95 -0.15 11.16
CA VAL A 215 -5.31 -1.24 10.40
C VAL A 215 -6.11 -2.53 10.57
N ALA A 216 -6.33 -3.24 9.47
CA ALA A 216 -7.13 -4.46 9.39
C ALA A 216 -8.56 -4.29 9.94
N GLU A 217 -9.11 -3.10 9.81
CA GLU A 217 -10.51 -2.81 10.10
C GLU A 217 -11.33 -2.86 8.81
N GLY A 218 -12.40 -3.65 8.82
CA GLY A 218 -13.42 -3.65 7.78
C GLY A 218 -14.61 -2.78 8.20
N PHE A 219 -15.31 -2.24 7.23
CA PHE A 219 -16.51 -1.43 7.44
C PHE A 219 -17.51 -1.63 6.29
N TRP A 220 -18.80 -1.41 6.58
CA TRP A 220 -19.80 -1.36 5.54
C TRP A 220 -19.74 -0.05 4.79
N VAL A 221 -19.98 -0.15 3.50
CA VAL A 221 -20.12 0.98 2.58
C VAL A 221 -21.47 0.83 1.89
N LEU A 222 -22.25 1.91 1.85
CA LEU A 222 -23.46 2.04 1.04
C LEU A 222 -23.25 3.14 0.00
N ARG A 223 -23.39 2.78 -1.29
CA ARG A 223 -23.21 3.67 -2.43
C ARG A 223 -24.41 3.61 -3.39
N GLU A 224 -24.69 4.71 -4.08
CA GLU A 224 -25.72 4.78 -5.10
C GLU A 224 -25.23 4.31 -6.48
N SER A 225 -23.94 4.44 -6.76
CA SER A 225 -23.29 3.99 -7.99
C SER A 225 -22.01 3.21 -7.71
N ALA A 226 -21.60 2.37 -8.68
CA ALA A 226 -20.36 1.64 -8.58
C ALA A 226 -19.17 2.54 -8.96
N THR A 227 -18.09 2.45 -8.21
CA THR A 227 -16.80 3.12 -8.49
C THR A 227 -15.63 2.26 -8.04
N ASN A 228 -14.41 2.77 -8.17
CA ASN A 228 -13.23 2.13 -7.64
C ASN A 228 -12.53 3.06 -6.64
N TRP A 229 -12.19 2.53 -5.48
CA TRP A 229 -11.27 3.17 -4.55
C TRP A 229 -9.85 2.93 -5.05
N THR A 230 -9.28 3.94 -5.70
CA THR A 230 -7.95 3.87 -6.31
C THR A 230 -6.93 4.61 -5.48
N ARG A 231 -5.72 4.05 -5.43
CA ARG A 231 -4.65 4.63 -4.64
C ARG A 231 -3.30 4.17 -5.21
N SER A 232 -2.32 5.08 -5.31
CA SER A 232 -0.92 4.70 -5.51
C SER A 232 -0.21 4.65 -4.17
N PHE A 233 0.45 3.53 -3.87
CA PHE A 233 1.16 3.32 -2.61
C PHE A 233 2.54 2.73 -2.83
N SER A 234 3.54 3.22 -2.09
CA SER A 234 4.91 2.71 -2.10
C SER A 234 5.50 2.74 -0.68
N THR A 235 6.26 1.72 -0.35
CA THR A 235 7.03 1.65 0.91
C THR A 235 8.45 2.18 0.75
N SER A 236 8.87 2.53 -0.47
CA SER A 236 10.16 3.19 -0.75
C SER A 236 9.93 4.68 -0.95
N GLU A 237 10.53 5.50 -0.09
CA GLU A 237 10.76 6.92 -0.34
C GLU A 237 12.02 7.13 -1.18
#